data_13f7c020489c215f56b4b5a1b8489a3f
#
_entry.id   13f7c020489c215f56b4b5a1b8489a3f
#
_cell.length_a   1.000
_cell.length_b   1.000
_cell.length_c   1.000
_cell.angle_alpha   90.00
_cell.angle_beta   90.00
_cell.angle_gamma   90.00
#
_symmetry.space_group_name_H-M   'P 1'
#
loop_
_entity.id
_entity.type
_entity.pdbx_description
1 polymer ?
#
loop_
_entity_poly.entity_id
_entity_poly.type
_entity_poly.pdbx_seq_one_letter_code
_entity_poly.pdbx_strand_id
1 'polypeptide(L)'
;MTSELKNFLIHSNILQKTLLILLTLLPIALATSIFVSDLIALLISTVIIIITIKEEKNTFSFIIFKWPIITMIVFYTIIVISLIYSVDFKLSFLPSIFYFRFFLMSWGIYYIIKHNEFALHALLYALLIVFLLIIFDSIIQYTFRQNIFGYE
;
A
#
# COMPACT_ATOMS: atom_id res chain seq x y z
N MET A 1 20.94 -2.10 11.55
CA MET A 1 19.99 -2.82 10.65
C MET A 1 19.84 -4.30 10.98
N THR A 2 20.89 -5.07 11.20
CA THR A 2 20.79 -6.52 11.50
C THR A 2 20.19 -6.86 12.87
N SER A 3 20.45 -6.06 13.92
CA SER A 3 19.90 -6.26 15.26
C SER A 3 18.41 -5.94 15.36
N GLU A 4 17.97 -4.88 14.72
CA GLU A 4 16.56 -4.48 14.68
C GLU A 4 15.70 -5.47 13.91
N LEU A 5 16.20 -5.94 12.74
CA LEU A 5 15.55 -6.99 11.97
C LEU A 5 15.39 -8.28 12.81
N LYS A 6 16.43 -8.66 13.55
CA LYS A 6 16.40 -9.86 14.39
C LYS A 6 15.38 -9.71 15.53
N ASN A 7 15.34 -8.55 16.18
CA ASN A 7 14.37 -8.26 17.23
C ASN A 7 12.94 -8.28 16.71
N PHE A 8 12.69 -7.69 15.52
CA PHE A 8 11.39 -7.75 14.87
C PHE A 8 10.98 -9.19 14.56
N LEU A 9 11.88 -9.99 13.97
CA LEU A 9 11.58 -11.37 13.62
C LEU A 9 11.26 -12.26 14.83
N ILE A 10 11.80 -11.94 16.00
CA ILE A 10 11.55 -12.71 17.22
C ILE A 10 10.24 -12.30 17.90
N HIS A 11 9.94 -10.99 17.97
CA HIS A 11 8.84 -10.48 18.77
C HIS A 11 7.55 -10.16 18.00
N SER A 12 7.61 -10.07 16.65
CA SER A 12 6.41 -9.75 15.87
C SER A 12 5.54 -10.96 15.58
N ASN A 13 4.21 -10.72 15.58
CA ASN A 13 3.23 -11.70 15.15
C ASN A 13 3.37 -12.02 13.65
N ILE A 14 2.95 -13.23 13.25
CA ILE A 14 2.96 -13.68 11.85
C ILE A 14 2.26 -12.65 10.94
N LEU A 15 1.14 -12.08 11.39
CA LEU A 15 0.39 -11.06 10.64
C LEU A 15 1.18 -9.78 10.40
N GLN A 16 1.96 -9.32 11.37
CA GLN A 16 2.83 -8.14 11.23
C GLN A 16 3.97 -8.40 10.24
N LYS A 17 4.54 -9.62 10.25
CA LYS A 17 5.55 -10.05 9.27
C LYS A 17 4.98 -10.08 7.87
N THR A 18 3.80 -10.67 7.70
CA THR A 18 3.10 -10.72 6.42
C THR A 18 2.81 -9.31 5.90
N LEU A 19 2.33 -8.43 6.77
CA LEU A 19 2.05 -7.03 6.43
C LEU A 19 3.32 -6.31 5.95
N LEU A 20 4.45 -6.49 6.65
CA LEU A 20 5.73 -5.89 6.24
C LEU A 20 6.18 -6.40 4.86
N ILE A 21 6.12 -7.71 4.63
CA ILE A 21 6.50 -8.32 3.34
C ILE A 21 5.61 -7.77 2.22
N LEU A 22 4.30 -7.73 2.40
CA LEU A 22 3.38 -7.21 1.40
C LEU A 22 3.64 -5.73 1.09
N LEU A 23 3.93 -4.92 2.12
CA LEU A 23 4.25 -3.50 1.96
C LEU A 23 5.57 -3.27 1.23
N THR A 24 6.59 -4.10 1.46
CA THR A 24 7.87 -3.99 0.75
C THR A 24 7.80 -4.49 -0.69
N LEU A 25 6.89 -5.42 -1.00
CA LEU A 25 6.63 -5.91 -2.36
C LEU A 25 5.76 -4.94 -3.17
N LEU A 26 4.95 -4.11 -2.53
CA LEU A 26 4.01 -3.21 -3.19
C LEU A 26 4.67 -2.26 -4.21
N PRO A 27 5.80 -1.56 -3.91
CA PRO A 27 6.47 -0.70 -4.87
C PRO A 27 6.93 -1.44 -6.13
N ILE A 28 7.43 -2.67 -5.98
CA ILE A 28 7.86 -3.52 -7.11
C ILE A 28 6.65 -3.89 -7.96
N ALA A 29 5.55 -4.28 -7.34
CA ALA A 29 4.32 -4.62 -8.03
C ALA A 29 3.73 -3.42 -8.79
N LEU A 30 3.76 -2.23 -8.21
CA LEU A 30 3.32 -0.99 -8.86
C LEU A 30 4.12 -0.68 -10.13
N ALA A 31 5.42 -0.99 -10.13
CA ALA A 31 6.29 -0.79 -11.29
C ALA A 31 6.12 -1.85 -12.38
N THR A 32 5.62 -3.06 -12.04
CA THR A 32 5.56 -4.18 -12.98
C THR A 32 4.16 -4.45 -13.52
N SER A 33 3.13 -4.40 -12.66
CA SER A 33 1.78 -4.76 -13.06
C SER A 33 0.71 -4.14 -12.16
N ILE A 34 -0.24 -3.45 -12.79
CA ILE A 34 -1.41 -2.86 -12.12
C ILE A 34 -2.23 -3.96 -11.41
N PHE A 35 -2.42 -5.11 -12.06
CA PHE A 35 -3.18 -6.22 -11.49
C PHE A 35 -2.53 -6.77 -10.22
N VAL A 36 -1.21 -6.99 -10.24
CA VAL A 36 -0.47 -7.52 -9.08
C VAL A 36 -0.48 -6.52 -7.93
N SER A 37 -0.32 -5.22 -8.22
CA SER A 37 -0.38 -4.17 -7.20
C SER A 37 -1.75 -4.09 -6.54
N ASP A 38 -2.82 -4.24 -7.32
CA ASP A 38 -4.20 -4.27 -6.82
C ASP A 38 -4.46 -5.47 -5.91
N LEU A 39 -3.94 -6.63 -6.27
CA LEU A 39 -4.04 -7.85 -5.47
C LEU A 39 -3.27 -7.69 -4.14
N ILE A 40 -2.06 -7.13 -4.18
CA ILE A 40 -1.27 -6.85 -2.96
C ILE A 40 -2.00 -5.83 -2.08
N ALA A 41 -2.56 -4.76 -2.63
CA ALA A 41 -3.32 -3.78 -1.87
C ALA A 41 -4.55 -4.40 -1.17
N LEU A 42 -5.22 -5.34 -1.82
CA LEU A 42 -6.35 -6.10 -1.25
C LEU A 42 -5.88 -7.01 -0.11
N LEU A 43 -4.75 -7.71 -0.29
CA LEU A 43 -4.17 -8.54 0.77
C LEU A 43 -3.74 -7.72 1.97
N ILE A 44 -3.10 -6.57 1.78
CA ILE A 44 -2.74 -5.64 2.87
C ILE A 44 -4.00 -5.21 3.62
N SER A 45 -5.05 -4.83 2.89
CA SER A 45 -6.32 -4.42 3.47
C SER A 45 -6.96 -5.53 4.32
N THR A 46 -6.91 -6.76 3.85
CA THR A 46 -7.42 -7.93 4.57
C THR A 46 -6.61 -8.19 5.84
N VAL A 47 -5.28 -8.17 5.75
CA VAL A 47 -4.39 -8.39 6.90
C VAL A 47 -4.60 -7.33 7.97
N ILE A 48 -4.72 -6.05 7.61
CA ILE A 48 -4.93 -4.98 8.60
C ILE A 48 -6.30 -5.08 9.29
N ILE A 49 -7.35 -5.51 8.58
CA ILE A 49 -8.66 -5.77 9.19
C ILE A 49 -8.54 -6.90 10.22
N ILE A 50 -7.86 -7.99 9.88
CA ILE A 50 -7.66 -9.11 10.82
C ILE A 50 -6.85 -8.67 12.04
N ILE A 51 -5.80 -7.87 11.88
CA ILE A 51 -5.02 -7.32 12.98
C ILE A 51 -5.91 -6.46 13.88
N THR A 52 -6.68 -5.55 13.29
CA THR A 52 -7.58 -4.63 14.02
C THR A 52 -8.64 -5.38 14.83
N ILE A 53 -9.16 -6.49 14.31
CA ILE A 53 -10.14 -7.32 15.03
C ILE A 53 -9.49 -8.10 16.18
N LYS A 54 -8.25 -8.58 16.00
CA LYS A 54 -7.55 -9.40 17.00
C LYS A 54 -6.92 -8.60 18.14
N GLU A 55 -6.42 -7.41 17.84
CA GLU A 55 -5.83 -6.52 18.84
C GLU A 55 -6.95 -5.71 19.50
N GLU A 56 -7.58 -6.29 20.55
CA GLU A 56 -8.68 -5.67 21.29
C GLU A 56 -8.37 -4.24 21.74
N LYS A 57 -9.27 -3.34 21.35
CA LYS A 57 -9.67 -2.04 21.99
C LYS A 57 -8.62 -1.00 22.43
N ASN A 58 -7.39 -1.33 22.78
CA ASN A 58 -6.44 -0.35 23.32
C ASN A 58 -5.52 0.34 22.30
N THR A 59 -5.42 -0.20 21.09
CA THR A 59 -4.50 0.31 20.05
C THR A 59 -5.17 1.33 19.12
N PHE A 60 -6.50 1.42 19.19
CA PHE A 60 -7.28 2.34 18.38
C PHE A 60 -7.39 3.71 19.05
N SER A 61 -6.28 4.45 19.12
CA SER A 61 -6.35 5.87 19.48
C SER A 61 -7.03 6.65 18.36
N PHE A 62 -8.36 6.60 18.33
CA PHE A 62 -9.24 7.31 17.38
C PHE A 62 -8.91 8.81 17.32
N ILE A 63 -8.36 9.37 18.39
CA ILE A 63 -8.08 10.80 18.53
C ILE A 63 -6.95 11.25 17.59
N ILE A 64 -5.90 10.44 17.42
CA ILE A 64 -4.76 10.78 16.55
C ILE A 64 -5.13 10.69 15.07
N PHE A 65 -6.15 9.88 14.75
CA PHE A 65 -6.60 9.60 13.37
C PHE A 65 -7.77 10.47 12.91
N LYS A 66 -8.20 11.43 13.70
CA LYS A 66 -9.37 12.26 13.36
C LYS A 66 -9.23 12.94 11.99
N TRP A 67 -8.10 13.59 11.72
CA TRP A 67 -7.88 14.30 10.46
C TRP A 67 -7.78 13.38 9.23
N PRO A 68 -6.98 12.32 9.23
CA PRO A 68 -6.95 11.35 8.14
C PRO A 68 -8.32 10.72 7.85
N ILE A 69 -9.10 10.37 8.88
CA ILE A 69 -10.45 9.82 8.70
C ILE A 69 -11.39 10.84 8.06
N ILE A 70 -11.37 12.10 8.51
CA ILE A 70 -12.20 13.15 7.92
C ILE A 70 -11.83 13.34 6.45
N THR A 71 -10.54 13.45 6.12
CA THR A 71 -10.06 13.57 4.75
C THR A 71 -10.52 12.39 3.89
N MET A 72 -10.45 11.19 4.42
CA MET A 72 -10.94 9.98 3.78
C MET A 72 -12.44 10.06 3.48
N ILE A 73 -13.25 10.42 4.47
CA ILE A 73 -14.71 10.51 4.30
C ILE A 73 -15.05 11.57 3.24
N VAL A 74 -14.41 12.73 3.29
CA VAL A 74 -14.61 13.80 2.29
C VAL A 74 -14.24 13.31 0.90
N PHE A 75 -13.06 12.70 0.74
CA PHE A 75 -12.61 12.18 -0.56
C PHE A 75 -13.56 11.11 -1.10
N TYR A 76 -14.00 10.17 -0.24
CA TYR A 76 -14.93 9.12 -0.65
C TYR A 76 -16.31 9.67 -1.00
N THR A 77 -16.77 10.69 -0.29
CA THR A 77 -18.01 11.40 -0.61
C THR A 77 -17.95 12.04 -2.00
N ILE A 78 -16.81 12.66 -2.35
CA ILE A 78 -16.60 13.24 -3.69
C ILE A 78 -16.66 12.15 -4.77
N ILE A 79 -16.03 10.98 -4.54
CA ILE A 79 -16.09 9.85 -5.46
C ILE A 79 -17.54 9.38 -5.65
N VAL A 80 -18.31 9.24 -4.57
CA VAL A 80 -19.72 8.80 -4.64
C VAL A 80 -20.57 9.82 -5.37
N ILE A 81 -20.37 11.12 -5.12
CA ILE A 81 -21.08 12.17 -5.84
C ILE A 81 -20.74 12.15 -7.34
N SER A 82 -19.45 12.01 -7.69
CA SER A 82 -19.03 11.93 -9.09
C SER A 82 -19.62 10.73 -9.82
N LEU A 83 -19.91 9.65 -9.11
CA LEU A 83 -20.55 8.46 -9.65
C LEU A 83 -21.97 8.75 -10.16
N ILE A 84 -22.73 9.62 -9.49
CA ILE A 84 -24.10 10.02 -9.87
C ILE A 84 -24.09 10.75 -11.22
N TYR A 85 -23.02 11.51 -11.51
CA TYR A 85 -22.85 12.27 -12.75
C TYR A 85 -22.08 11.50 -13.83
N SER A 86 -21.77 10.22 -13.61
CA SER A 86 -21.01 9.38 -14.55
C SER A 86 -21.87 9.05 -15.77
N VAL A 87 -21.27 9.13 -16.97
CA VAL A 87 -21.91 8.76 -18.23
C VAL A 87 -22.28 7.27 -18.25
N ASP A 88 -21.46 6.42 -17.64
CA ASP A 88 -21.74 4.99 -17.48
C ASP A 88 -21.60 4.59 -16.01
N PHE A 89 -22.74 4.56 -15.33
CA PHE A 89 -22.83 4.18 -13.93
C PHE A 89 -22.30 2.78 -13.63
N LYS A 90 -22.59 1.80 -14.53
CA LYS A 90 -22.17 0.40 -14.30
C LYS A 90 -20.67 0.24 -14.35
N LEU A 91 -19.99 0.89 -15.29
CA LEU A 91 -18.55 0.84 -15.42
C LEU A 91 -17.85 1.58 -14.28
N SER A 92 -18.42 2.68 -13.79
CA SER A 92 -17.83 3.52 -12.75
C SER A 92 -18.08 3.00 -11.32
N PHE A 93 -19.15 2.25 -11.10
CA PHE A 93 -19.60 1.81 -9.77
C PHE A 93 -18.59 0.89 -9.08
N LEU A 94 -18.17 -0.17 -9.75
CA LEU A 94 -17.27 -1.17 -9.19
C LEU A 94 -15.90 -0.57 -8.79
N PRO A 95 -15.19 0.15 -9.66
CA PRO A 95 -13.94 0.81 -9.30
C PRO A 95 -14.10 1.77 -8.13
N SER A 96 -15.19 2.56 -8.09
CA SER A 96 -15.42 3.55 -7.03
C SER A 96 -15.56 2.90 -5.65
N ILE A 97 -16.25 1.77 -5.54
CA ILE A 97 -16.33 1.02 -4.29
C ILE A 97 -14.97 0.48 -3.89
N PHE A 98 -14.21 -0.08 -4.82
CA PHE A 98 -12.91 -0.68 -4.53
C PHE A 98 -11.83 0.33 -4.12
N TYR A 99 -12.01 1.63 -4.32
CA TYR A 99 -11.09 2.66 -3.80
C TYR A 99 -10.92 2.62 -2.29
N PHE A 100 -11.90 2.09 -1.54
CA PHE A 100 -11.81 1.93 -0.09
C PHE A 100 -10.58 1.12 0.37
N ARG A 101 -10.10 0.18 -0.45
CA ARG A 101 -8.89 -0.61 -0.16
C ARG A 101 -7.63 0.25 0.04
N PHE A 102 -7.51 1.38 -0.66
CA PHE A 102 -6.34 2.26 -0.52
C PHE A 102 -6.29 2.94 0.85
N PHE A 103 -7.44 3.18 1.48
CA PHE A 103 -7.49 3.68 2.85
C PHE A 103 -7.05 2.63 3.84
N LEU A 104 -7.52 1.41 3.68
CA LEU A 104 -7.09 0.29 4.51
C LEU A 104 -5.59 0.03 4.34
N MET A 105 -5.08 0.15 3.13
CA MET A 105 -3.64 0.06 2.86
C MET A 105 -2.85 1.18 3.57
N SER A 106 -3.31 2.43 3.49
CA SER A 106 -2.69 3.56 4.21
C SER A 106 -2.71 3.35 5.72
N TRP A 107 -3.79 2.78 6.25
CA TRP A 107 -3.88 2.36 7.64
C TRP A 107 -2.86 1.29 7.99
N GLY A 108 -2.68 0.29 7.13
CA GLY A 108 -1.67 -0.76 7.30
C GLY A 108 -0.24 -0.21 7.34
N ILE A 109 0.07 0.75 6.45
CA ILE A 109 1.37 1.43 6.42
C ILE A 109 1.61 2.17 7.75
N TYR A 110 0.64 2.96 8.20
CA TYR A 110 0.73 3.68 9.46
C TYR A 110 0.90 2.74 10.65
N TYR A 111 0.10 1.68 10.71
CA TYR A 111 0.15 0.70 11.79
C TYR A 111 1.55 0.09 11.91
N ILE A 112 2.11 -0.42 10.82
CA ILE A 112 3.40 -1.10 10.87
C ILE A 112 4.56 -0.15 11.18
N ILE A 113 4.54 1.07 10.64
CA ILE A 113 5.57 2.09 10.93
C ILE A 113 5.53 2.50 12.41
N LYS A 114 4.34 2.66 12.98
CA LYS A 114 4.18 3.02 14.39
C LYS A 114 4.70 1.95 15.34
N HIS A 115 4.55 0.68 14.98
CA HIS A 115 4.96 -0.44 15.83
C HIS A 115 6.38 -0.92 15.54
N ASN A 116 7.00 -0.45 14.44
CA ASN A 116 8.31 -0.92 14.05
C ASN A 116 9.07 0.11 13.19
N GLU A 117 10.09 0.73 13.77
CA GLU A 117 10.95 1.68 13.05
C GLU A 117 11.67 1.05 11.84
N PHE A 118 12.00 -0.24 11.92
CA PHE A 118 12.60 -0.97 10.80
C PHE A 118 11.68 -1.00 9.57
N ALA A 119 10.35 -1.00 9.75
CA ALA A 119 9.40 -1.03 8.64
C ALA A 119 9.50 0.22 7.75
N LEU A 120 9.74 1.37 8.34
CA LEU A 120 9.96 2.61 7.58
C LEU A 120 11.20 2.50 6.70
N HIS A 121 12.33 2.04 7.27
CA HIS A 121 13.56 1.86 6.51
C HIS A 121 13.41 0.83 5.40
N ALA A 122 12.77 -0.31 5.68
CA ALA A 122 12.51 -1.34 4.69
C ALA A 122 11.67 -0.82 3.51
N LEU A 123 10.61 -0.03 3.80
CA LEU A 123 9.78 0.60 2.78
C LEU A 123 10.57 1.62 1.95
N LEU A 124 11.37 2.47 2.60
CA LEU A 124 12.20 3.46 1.91
C LEU A 124 13.25 2.79 1.00
N TYR A 125 13.88 1.72 1.45
CA TYR A 125 14.80 0.94 0.60
C TYR A 125 14.10 0.29 -0.58
N ALA A 126 12.90 -0.28 -0.38
CA ALA A 126 12.12 -0.85 -1.46
C ALA A 126 11.75 0.21 -2.51
N LEU A 127 11.31 1.39 -2.09
CA LEU A 127 11.02 2.51 -2.98
C LEU A 127 12.28 2.99 -3.73
N LEU A 128 13.42 3.09 -3.05
CA LEU A 128 14.68 3.50 -3.66
C LEU A 128 15.13 2.51 -4.74
N ILE A 129 15.04 1.21 -4.46
CA ILE A 129 15.39 0.16 -5.44
C ILE A 129 14.50 0.27 -6.67
N VAL A 130 13.18 0.40 -6.50
CA VAL A 130 12.25 0.53 -7.62
C VAL A 130 12.51 1.81 -8.41
N PHE A 131 12.78 2.92 -7.73
CA PHE A 131 13.12 4.18 -8.39
C PHE A 131 14.37 4.06 -9.24
N LEU A 132 15.43 3.42 -8.73
CA LEU A 132 16.65 3.15 -9.49
C LEU A 132 16.40 2.24 -10.70
N LEU A 133 15.54 1.21 -10.55
CA LEU A 133 15.16 0.33 -11.67
C LEU A 133 14.42 1.11 -12.76
N ILE A 134 13.50 2.00 -12.40
CA ILE A 134 12.75 2.83 -13.36
C ILE A 134 13.71 3.79 -14.11
N ILE A 135 14.65 4.41 -13.40
CA ILE A 135 15.66 5.28 -14.03
C ILE A 135 16.52 4.46 -15.03
N PHE A 136 16.95 3.28 -14.59
CA PHE A 136 17.78 2.41 -15.43
C PHE A 136 17.03 1.97 -16.68
N ASP A 137 15.78 1.54 -16.54
CA ASP A 137 14.91 1.19 -17.68
C ASP A 137 14.70 2.38 -18.62
N SER A 138 14.48 3.58 -18.09
CA SER A 138 14.32 4.81 -18.89
C SER A 138 15.57 5.14 -19.70
N ILE A 139 16.76 4.92 -19.14
CA ILE A 139 18.04 5.11 -19.85
C ILE A 139 18.17 4.09 -20.99
N ILE A 140 17.82 2.84 -20.75
CA ILE A 140 17.81 1.78 -21.76
C ILE A 140 16.84 2.13 -22.89
N GLN A 141 15.60 2.51 -22.55
CA GLN A 141 14.60 2.92 -23.53
C GLN A 141 15.09 4.11 -24.40
N TYR A 142 15.71 5.10 -23.77
CA TYR A 142 16.25 6.23 -24.50
C TYR A 142 17.38 5.83 -25.47
N THR A 143 18.24 4.88 -25.06
CA THR A 143 19.43 4.48 -25.84
C THR A 143 19.09 3.46 -26.92
N PHE A 144 18.26 2.47 -26.60
CA PHE A 144 17.99 1.32 -27.47
C PHE A 144 16.58 1.32 -28.08
N ARG A 145 15.72 2.27 -27.71
CA ARG A 145 14.30 2.36 -28.09
C ARG A 145 13.45 1.14 -27.73
N GLN A 146 13.94 0.35 -26.77
CA GLN A 146 13.27 -0.84 -26.23
C GLN A 146 13.41 -0.83 -24.72
N ASN A 147 12.38 -1.27 -23.98
CA ASN A 147 12.49 -1.43 -22.55
C ASN A 147 13.28 -2.70 -22.19
N ILE A 148 13.56 -2.93 -20.90
CA ILE A 148 14.29 -4.12 -20.40
C ILE A 148 13.62 -5.43 -20.86
N PHE A 149 12.31 -5.42 -21.10
CA PHE A 149 11.53 -6.59 -21.54
C PHE A 149 11.41 -6.71 -23.07
N GLY A 150 12.04 -5.81 -23.84
CA GLY A 150 12.05 -5.86 -25.31
C GLY A 150 10.79 -5.35 -25.99
N TYR A 151 9.93 -4.60 -25.28
CA TYR A 151 8.78 -3.92 -25.89
C TYR A 151 9.20 -2.56 -26.44
N GLU A 152 8.78 -2.26 -27.67
CA GLU A 152 8.97 -0.95 -28.34
C GLU A 152 7.95 0.09 -27.85
#